data_c281f4a37c42f3ee85815fa8625a5d5e
#
_entry.id   c281f4a37c42f3ee85815fa8625a5d5e
#
_cell.length_a   1.000
_cell.length_b   1.000
_cell.length_c   1.000
_cell.angle_alpha   90.00
_cell.angle_beta   90.00
_cell.angle_gamma   90.00
#
_symmetry.space_group_name_H-M   'P 1'
#
loop_
_entity.id
_entity.type
_entity.pdbx_description
1 polymer ?
#
loop_
_entity_poly.entity_id
_entity_poly.type
_entity_poly.pdbx_seq_one_letter_code
_entity_poly.pdbx_strand_id
1 'polypeptide(L)'
;MKKRTLLLTLAALLAATTISANDSLPFTAAVKENGVWGAVNAAGKVVIPISYDRLGLSLRDADEQAEDLSSEEGRDHLIEVEKGGLRGFFTRAGKEVVPISYESRSIWKEGALAVRGKDKKISFYKKDGLLISRAAYDQVSDFENGMAIVKQGATYGYLSLDGREVKPVYQEARFFEDGLAAVKEKGRWGVIDMTGRYIVSPIYKDTGAAFQEGRLAVKNQKNLWGYIDREGKEIIAPIYKAVSPTFSEGYAAVQDESKLWGFIDTEGRVTAKPQFKAVLTPFSEGLAGVKTIDGNGYAKPDGTIAFMADYDQLFPFEDGLAEVREGEVETRTVRSRPPVSIGIGWGWGWGDWLAFHHHRRHHHPWGWGIGLPIWYPSWYDYETVPSVTVKRGYIDKNGKVIASPANDRVFSAGKKGILLSKDGRYGWVNREGTYIAHTIYTGLLPDEEDCVLLAK
;
A
#
# COMPACT_ATOMS: atom_id res chain seq x y z
N MET A 1 0.38 28.94 45.97
CA MET A 1 1.03 27.70 46.41
C MET A 1 0.09 26.51 46.66
N LYS A 2 -1.15 26.68 47.11
CA LYS A 2 -2.06 25.56 47.42
C LYS A 2 -2.67 24.82 46.20
N LYS A 3 -2.74 25.40 45.01
CA LYS A 3 -3.26 24.74 43.81
C LYS A 3 -2.26 23.80 43.07
N ARG A 4 -0.94 24.05 43.26
CA ARG A 4 0.09 23.18 42.66
C ARG A 4 0.20 21.81 43.31
N THR A 5 -0.01 21.74 44.62
CA THR A 5 0.08 20.49 45.40
C THR A 5 -1.11 19.58 45.14
N LEU A 6 -2.27 20.14 44.80
CA LEU A 6 -3.51 19.35 44.59
C LEU A 6 -3.52 18.60 43.26
N LEU A 7 -2.96 19.18 42.18
CA LEU A 7 -2.89 18.50 40.86
C LEU A 7 -1.82 17.39 40.87
N LEU A 8 -0.71 17.55 41.55
CA LEU A 8 0.31 16.51 41.66
C LEU A 8 -0.15 15.34 42.55
N THR A 9 -0.96 15.60 43.59
CA THR A 9 -1.54 14.55 44.42
C THR A 9 -2.66 13.79 43.75
N LEU A 10 -3.45 14.41 42.86
CA LEU A 10 -4.51 13.71 42.15
C LEU A 10 -3.94 12.79 41.05
N ALA A 11 -2.90 13.20 40.35
CA ALA A 11 -2.19 12.36 39.39
C ALA A 11 -1.48 11.17 40.08
N ALA A 12 -0.90 11.40 41.27
CA ALA A 12 -0.27 10.34 42.05
C ALA A 12 -1.29 9.36 42.68
N LEU A 13 -2.49 9.82 43.04
CA LEU A 13 -3.51 8.98 43.66
C LEU A 13 -4.24 8.09 42.66
N LEU A 14 -4.41 8.53 41.40
CA LEU A 14 -4.97 7.70 40.32
C LEU A 14 -3.97 6.61 39.83
N ALA A 15 -2.66 6.83 40.00
CA ALA A 15 -1.64 5.84 39.68
C ALA A 15 -1.44 4.74 40.73
N ALA A 16 -1.92 4.96 41.96
CA ALA A 16 -1.65 4.06 43.09
C ALA A 16 -2.63 2.86 43.23
N THR A 17 -3.69 2.78 42.44
CA THR A 17 -4.75 1.78 42.66
C THR A 17 -4.76 0.58 41.70
N THR A 18 -3.84 0.49 40.71
CA THR A 18 -3.77 -0.64 39.77
C THR A 18 -2.36 -1.04 39.31
N ILE A 19 -1.34 -0.97 40.17
CA ILE A 19 -0.01 -1.47 39.77
C ILE A 19 0.15 -2.89 40.31
N SER A 20 0.00 -3.87 39.45
CA SER A 20 0.51 -5.24 39.63
C SER A 20 2.03 -5.20 39.60
N ALA A 21 2.71 -5.93 40.48
CA ALA A 21 4.13 -5.88 40.78
C ALA A 21 5.08 -6.37 39.65
N ASN A 22 4.66 -6.37 38.40
CA ASN A 22 5.46 -6.89 37.29
C ASN A 22 5.78 -5.87 36.18
N ASP A 23 5.45 -4.58 36.36
CA ASP A 23 5.74 -3.54 35.36
C ASP A 23 6.96 -2.70 35.73
N SER A 24 8.14 -3.16 35.30
CA SER A 24 9.41 -2.45 35.41
C SER A 24 9.62 -1.34 34.37
N LEU A 25 8.55 -0.92 33.64
CA LEU A 25 8.69 0.07 32.60
C LEU A 25 8.38 1.49 33.06
N PRO A 26 9.13 2.47 32.61
CA PRO A 26 8.85 3.87 32.94
C PRO A 26 7.55 4.29 32.25
N PHE A 27 6.44 4.27 33.00
CA PHE A 27 5.21 4.92 32.56
C PHE A 27 5.47 6.40 32.35
N THR A 28 5.18 6.92 31.15
CA THR A 28 5.35 8.33 30.84
C THR A 28 3.97 8.93 30.60
N ALA A 29 3.60 9.90 31.41
CA ALA A 29 2.36 10.67 31.26
C ALA A 29 2.63 12.03 30.64
N ALA A 30 1.83 12.42 29.67
CA ALA A 30 1.82 13.78 29.16
C ALA A 30 1.26 14.74 30.23
N VAL A 31 1.94 15.86 30.45
CA VAL A 31 1.51 16.90 31.39
C VAL A 31 1.45 18.26 30.70
N LYS A 32 0.48 19.07 31.08
CA LYS A 32 0.30 20.43 30.54
C LYS A 32 0.36 21.44 31.66
N GLU A 33 1.21 22.46 31.55
CA GLU A 33 1.33 23.56 32.50
C GLU A 33 1.43 24.89 31.72
N ASN A 34 0.62 25.88 32.09
CA ASN A 34 0.60 27.21 31.44
C ASN A 34 0.48 27.19 29.90
N GLY A 35 -0.28 26.22 29.37
CA GLY A 35 -0.53 26.11 27.93
C GLY A 35 0.50 25.26 27.17
N VAL A 36 1.65 24.92 27.76
CA VAL A 36 2.71 24.10 27.14
C VAL A 36 2.74 22.68 27.69
N TRP A 37 3.22 21.76 26.87
CA TRP A 37 3.26 20.33 27.16
C TRP A 37 4.67 19.84 27.51
N GLY A 38 4.73 18.79 28.28
CA GLY A 38 5.89 17.98 28.58
C GLY A 38 5.50 16.59 29.05
N ALA A 39 6.43 15.82 29.58
CA ALA A 39 6.12 14.48 30.10
C ALA A 39 6.85 14.21 31.42
N VAL A 40 6.18 13.40 32.27
CA VAL A 40 6.72 12.93 33.56
C VAL A 40 6.72 11.40 33.59
N ASN A 41 7.68 10.81 34.31
CA ASN A 41 7.71 9.37 34.56
C ASN A 41 6.79 8.98 35.75
N ALA A 42 6.74 7.71 36.07
CA ALA A 42 5.93 7.17 37.17
C ALA A 42 6.27 7.75 38.55
N ALA A 43 7.51 8.23 38.72
CA ALA A 43 7.95 8.91 39.96
C ALA A 43 7.61 10.42 39.99
N GLY A 44 6.90 10.93 38.97
CA GLY A 44 6.58 12.36 38.85
C GLY A 44 7.74 13.23 38.38
N LYS A 45 8.89 12.65 38.04
CA LYS A 45 10.02 13.39 37.51
C LYS A 45 9.79 13.79 36.07
N VAL A 46 10.04 15.06 35.73
CA VAL A 46 9.99 15.56 34.35
C VAL A 46 11.07 14.86 33.53
N VAL A 47 10.67 14.13 32.48
CA VAL A 47 11.53 13.43 31.52
C VAL A 47 11.60 14.16 30.19
N ILE A 48 10.51 14.83 29.78
CA ILE A 48 10.48 15.74 28.62
C ILE A 48 10.10 17.12 29.15
N PRO A 49 10.93 18.16 28.91
CA PRO A 49 10.67 19.50 29.43
C PRO A 49 9.26 20.01 29.12
N ILE A 50 8.64 20.71 30.09
CA ILE A 50 7.31 21.31 29.89
C ILE A 50 7.47 22.64 29.16
N SER A 51 7.64 22.57 27.82
CA SER A 51 7.96 23.74 27.01
C SER A 51 7.51 23.63 25.55
N TYR A 52 6.71 22.63 25.22
CA TYR A 52 6.30 22.33 23.85
C TYR A 52 4.86 22.77 23.59
N ASP A 53 4.58 23.22 22.36
CA ASP A 53 3.24 23.64 21.92
C ASP A 53 2.33 22.42 21.80
N ARG A 54 2.90 21.27 21.38
CA ARG A 54 2.20 19.99 21.25
C ARG A 54 3.08 18.84 21.70
N LEU A 55 2.43 17.79 22.21
CA LEU A 55 3.04 16.51 22.53
C LEU A 55 2.04 15.41 22.20
N GLY A 56 2.50 14.38 21.51
CA GLY A 56 1.70 13.24 21.10
C GLY A 56 2.52 11.98 20.99
N LEU A 57 1.86 10.82 21.05
CA LEU A 57 2.50 9.55 20.71
C LEU A 57 2.76 9.55 19.21
N SER A 58 3.93 9.05 18.77
CA SER A 58 4.20 8.87 17.36
C SER A 58 3.25 7.83 16.79
N LEU A 59 2.83 8.04 15.54
CA LEU A 59 2.03 7.06 14.84
C LEU A 59 2.82 5.75 14.73
N ARG A 60 2.11 4.64 14.81
CA ARG A 60 2.66 3.29 14.62
C ARG A 60 3.34 3.16 13.26
N ASP A 61 4.23 2.21 13.14
CA ASP A 61 4.71 1.74 11.84
C ASP A 61 3.50 1.31 11.00
N ALA A 62 3.47 1.66 9.73
CA ALA A 62 2.34 1.29 8.86
C ALA A 62 2.19 -0.23 8.74
N ASP A 63 3.27 -0.96 9.00
CA ASP A 63 3.34 -2.42 8.92
C ASP A 63 3.14 -3.11 10.29
N GLU A 64 3.14 -2.36 11.41
CA GLU A 64 2.81 -2.90 12.73
C GLU A 64 1.29 -3.05 12.85
N GLN A 65 0.82 -4.28 12.72
CA GLN A 65 -0.56 -4.68 13.04
C GLN A 65 -0.89 -4.32 14.48
N ALA A 66 -2.18 -4.03 14.73
CA ALA A 66 -2.71 -3.58 16.03
C ALA A 66 -2.59 -4.62 17.17
N GLU A 67 -1.80 -5.66 16.99
CA GLU A 67 -1.60 -6.72 17.96
C GLU A 67 -0.55 -6.30 18.99
N ASP A 68 -1.06 -6.11 20.19
CA ASP A 68 -0.37 -6.14 21.47
C ASP A 68 0.45 -4.89 21.87
N LEU A 69 -0.26 -3.90 22.39
CA LEU A 69 0.33 -2.83 23.21
C LEU A 69 1.00 -3.37 24.50
N SER A 70 0.89 -4.65 24.80
CA SER A 70 1.49 -5.34 25.94
C SER A 70 2.86 -5.95 25.62
N SER A 71 3.24 -6.07 24.33
CA SER A 71 4.54 -6.62 23.94
C SER A 71 5.69 -5.65 24.24
N GLU A 72 6.89 -6.17 24.46
CA GLU A 72 8.09 -5.33 24.66
C GLU A 72 8.37 -4.42 23.44
N GLU A 73 8.05 -4.84 22.23
CA GLU A 73 8.19 -4.06 20.99
C GLU A 73 7.20 -2.89 20.90
N GLY A 74 5.97 -3.03 21.42
CA GLY A 74 4.99 -1.95 21.53
C GLY A 74 5.35 -0.85 22.53
N ARG A 75 6.43 -1.03 23.30
CA ARG A 75 6.88 -0.12 24.37
C ARG A 75 7.85 0.97 23.89
N ASP A 76 8.42 0.86 22.69
CA ASP A 76 9.39 1.82 22.12
C ASP A 76 8.74 2.95 21.32
N HIS A 77 7.47 3.30 21.61
CA HIS A 77 6.85 4.43 20.94
C HIS A 77 7.57 5.74 21.27
N LEU A 78 8.04 6.40 20.22
CA LEU A 78 8.61 7.74 20.35
C LEU A 78 7.49 8.75 20.64
N ILE A 79 7.85 9.78 21.39
CA ILE A 79 6.97 10.90 21.71
C ILE A 79 7.31 12.03 20.74
N GLU A 80 6.36 12.40 19.90
CA GLU A 80 6.49 13.56 19.02
C GLU A 80 6.25 14.84 19.82
N VAL A 81 7.11 15.82 19.64
CA VAL A 81 6.95 17.17 20.19
C VAL A 81 6.97 18.21 19.08
N GLU A 82 6.23 19.30 19.29
CA GLU A 82 6.20 20.44 18.38
C GLU A 82 6.50 21.71 19.18
N LYS A 83 7.39 22.56 18.65
CA LYS A 83 7.73 23.86 19.21
C LYS A 83 7.99 24.89 18.12
N GLY A 84 7.21 25.97 18.10
CA GLY A 84 7.33 27.00 17.08
C GLY A 84 7.09 26.49 15.65
N GLY A 85 6.19 25.51 15.48
CA GLY A 85 5.89 24.87 14.20
C GLY A 85 6.94 23.87 13.73
N LEU A 86 7.96 23.57 14.56
CA LEU A 86 8.97 22.55 14.27
C LEU A 86 8.75 21.32 15.13
N ARG A 87 9.07 20.15 14.59
CA ARG A 87 8.85 18.85 15.19
C ARG A 87 10.15 18.13 15.47
N GLY A 88 10.12 17.26 16.47
CA GLY A 88 11.18 16.34 16.84
C GLY A 88 10.61 15.19 17.65
N PHE A 89 11.47 14.23 18.02
CA PHE A 89 11.04 13.03 18.71
C PHE A 89 11.94 12.72 19.91
N PHE A 90 11.30 12.25 20.97
CA PHE A 90 11.93 11.79 22.19
C PHE A 90 11.57 10.33 22.46
N THR A 91 12.47 9.59 23.08
CA THR A 91 12.12 8.33 23.73
C THR A 91 11.23 8.59 24.95
N ARG A 92 10.52 7.59 25.45
CA ARG A 92 9.77 7.68 26.72
C ARG A 92 10.65 8.01 27.92
N ALA A 93 11.95 7.70 27.86
CA ALA A 93 12.92 8.06 28.87
C ALA A 93 13.39 9.52 28.77
N GLY A 94 12.91 10.29 27.79
CA GLY A 94 13.23 11.71 27.62
C GLY A 94 14.52 11.98 26.84
N LYS A 95 15.10 10.97 26.15
CA LYS A 95 16.21 11.18 25.23
C LYS A 95 15.68 11.72 23.91
N GLU A 96 16.19 12.86 23.45
CA GLU A 96 15.93 13.37 22.12
C GLU A 96 16.60 12.44 21.09
N VAL A 97 15.80 11.93 20.14
CA VAL A 97 16.26 11.02 19.07
C VAL A 97 16.20 11.67 17.70
N VAL A 98 15.24 12.54 17.47
CA VAL A 98 15.16 13.36 16.25
C VAL A 98 15.07 14.81 16.67
N PRO A 99 16.02 15.68 16.26
CA PRO A 99 16.06 17.09 16.66
C PRO A 99 14.79 17.86 16.29
N ILE A 100 14.43 18.86 17.10
CA ILE A 100 13.26 19.73 16.85
C ILE A 100 13.62 20.77 15.77
N SER A 101 13.75 20.32 14.56
CA SER A 101 14.21 21.15 13.43
C SER A 101 13.42 20.92 12.14
N TYR A 102 12.41 20.05 12.16
CA TYR A 102 11.68 19.62 10.97
C TYR A 102 10.28 20.19 10.91
N GLU A 103 9.88 20.65 9.73
CA GLU A 103 8.52 21.18 9.48
C GLU A 103 7.50 20.05 9.37
N SER A 104 7.97 18.88 8.93
CA SER A 104 7.08 17.79 8.58
C SER A 104 7.78 16.44 8.50
N ARG A 105 7.00 15.35 8.55
CA ARG A 105 7.48 13.98 8.57
C ARG A 105 6.52 13.02 7.84
N SER A 106 7.04 11.83 7.45
CA SER A 106 6.23 10.68 7.06
C SER A 106 5.68 9.93 8.28
N ILE A 107 5.05 8.81 8.05
CA ILE A 107 4.87 7.75 9.05
C ILE A 107 6.15 6.90 9.13
N TRP A 108 6.29 6.12 10.18
CA TRP A 108 7.34 5.10 10.28
C TRP A 108 7.04 3.98 9.29
N LYS A 109 8.05 3.57 8.53
CA LYS A 109 7.97 2.41 7.66
C LYS A 109 9.31 1.68 7.63
N GLU A 110 9.31 0.37 7.82
CA GLU A 110 10.52 -0.46 7.95
C GLU A 110 11.53 0.11 8.98
N GLY A 111 11.02 0.70 10.07
CA GLY A 111 11.86 1.29 11.12
C GLY A 111 12.55 2.60 10.76
N ALA A 112 12.21 3.23 9.63
CA ALA A 112 12.71 4.51 9.20
C ALA A 112 11.62 5.59 9.16
N LEU A 113 12.01 6.84 9.43
CA LEU A 113 11.18 8.02 9.38
C LEU A 113 11.81 9.05 8.45
N ALA A 114 11.10 9.48 7.42
CA ALA A 114 11.51 10.62 6.63
C ALA A 114 11.06 11.92 7.30
N VAL A 115 11.96 12.90 7.39
CA VAL A 115 11.71 14.22 7.96
C VAL A 115 12.13 15.31 6.97
N ARG A 116 11.35 16.39 6.91
CA ARG A 116 11.61 17.50 5.98
C ARG A 116 12.01 18.74 6.74
N GLY A 117 13.21 19.26 6.45
CA GLY A 117 13.74 20.48 7.04
C GLY A 117 13.14 21.75 6.45
N LYS A 118 13.50 22.91 7.03
CA LYS A 118 13.13 24.25 6.54
C LYS A 118 13.69 24.54 5.14
N ASP A 119 14.80 23.94 4.78
CA ASP A 119 15.42 23.98 3.45
C ASP A 119 14.68 23.15 2.40
N LYS A 120 13.56 22.53 2.81
CA LYS A 120 12.71 21.62 2.01
C LYS A 120 13.40 20.30 1.63
N LYS A 121 14.57 20.05 2.18
CA LYS A 121 15.28 18.78 1.98
C LYS A 121 14.79 17.73 2.96
N ILE A 122 14.93 16.47 2.55
CA ILE A 122 14.44 15.32 3.29
C ILE A 122 15.61 14.46 3.75
N SER A 123 15.56 14.05 5.01
CA SER A 123 16.52 13.14 5.63
C SER A 123 15.76 11.99 6.30
N PHE A 124 16.45 10.88 6.54
CA PHE A 124 15.87 9.71 7.20
C PHE A 124 16.53 9.43 8.55
N TYR A 125 15.70 9.10 9.53
CA TYR A 125 16.13 8.67 10.86
C TYR A 125 15.61 7.29 11.20
N LYS A 126 16.39 6.49 11.92
CA LYS A 126 15.96 5.26 12.59
C LYS A 126 15.29 5.57 13.93
N LYS A 127 14.54 4.59 14.48
CA LYS A 127 13.86 4.72 15.79
C LYS A 127 14.83 5.05 16.95
N ASP A 128 16.09 4.65 16.86
CA ASP A 128 17.14 4.97 17.85
C ASP A 128 17.72 6.40 17.72
N GLY A 129 17.29 7.15 16.70
CA GLY A 129 17.77 8.49 16.39
C GLY A 129 18.98 8.53 15.47
N LEU A 130 19.42 7.39 14.94
CA LEU A 130 20.50 7.35 13.97
C LEU A 130 20.04 7.97 12.64
N LEU A 131 20.77 8.99 12.20
CA LEU A 131 20.59 9.53 10.85
C LEU A 131 21.09 8.51 9.82
N ILE A 132 20.19 8.02 8.93
CA ILE A 132 20.51 6.98 7.97
C ILE A 132 21.47 7.49 6.89
N SER A 133 21.28 8.73 6.42
CA SER A 133 22.19 9.37 5.45
C SER A 133 22.38 10.84 5.78
N ARG A 134 23.58 11.36 5.54
CA ARG A 134 23.87 12.79 5.59
C ARG A 134 23.48 13.53 4.31
N ALA A 135 23.23 12.81 3.24
CA ALA A 135 22.69 13.40 2.02
C ALA A 135 21.26 13.90 2.26
N ALA A 136 20.96 15.06 1.71
CA ALA A 136 19.63 15.67 1.80
C ALA A 136 18.98 15.64 0.42
N TYR A 137 17.82 15.01 0.35
CA TYR A 137 17.12 14.74 -0.92
C TYR A 137 15.98 15.72 -1.16
N ASP A 138 15.64 15.93 -2.43
CA ASP A 138 14.50 16.76 -2.82
C ASP A 138 13.18 16.01 -2.64
N GLN A 139 13.22 14.70 -2.91
CA GLN A 139 12.09 13.80 -2.79
C GLN A 139 12.58 12.40 -2.42
N VAL A 140 11.75 11.66 -1.72
CA VAL A 140 12.02 10.28 -1.32
C VAL A 140 10.72 9.47 -1.36
N SER A 141 10.85 8.16 -1.60
CA SER A 141 9.79 7.21 -1.26
C SER A 141 9.92 6.76 0.19
N ASP A 142 8.93 6.05 0.69
CA ASP A 142 9.10 5.20 1.86
C ASP A 142 10.11 4.08 1.55
N PHE A 143 10.63 3.44 2.61
CA PHE A 143 11.40 2.22 2.45
C PHE A 143 10.48 1.07 2.06
N GLU A 144 10.91 0.31 1.07
CA GLU A 144 10.30 -0.95 0.65
C GLU A 144 11.40 -1.96 0.33
N ASN A 145 11.30 -3.15 0.90
CA ASN A 145 12.32 -4.20 0.74
C ASN A 145 13.73 -3.71 1.13
N GLY A 146 13.83 -2.89 2.19
CA GLY A 146 15.08 -2.34 2.72
C GLY A 146 15.67 -1.18 1.92
N MET A 147 15.01 -0.67 0.88
CA MET A 147 15.49 0.40 0.00
C MET A 147 14.44 1.50 -0.18
N ALA A 148 14.88 2.75 -0.12
CA ALA A 148 14.07 3.91 -0.51
C ALA A 148 14.59 4.50 -1.83
N ILE A 149 13.68 4.89 -2.72
CA ILE A 149 14.04 5.70 -3.88
C ILE A 149 14.29 7.13 -3.39
N VAL A 150 15.41 7.70 -3.79
CA VAL A 150 15.78 9.09 -3.47
C VAL A 150 15.97 9.90 -4.75
N LYS A 151 15.61 11.18 -4.69
CA LYS A 151 15.76 12.09 -5.82
C LYS A 151 16.60 13.29 -5.42
N GLN A 152 17.56 13.65 -6.26
CA GLN A 152 18.36 14.85 -6.12
C GLN A 152 18.44 15.56 -7.49
N GLY A 153 17.92 16.78 -7.56
CA GLY A 153 17.74 17.47 -8.83
C GLY A 153 16.80 16.71 -9.76
N ALA A 154 17.30 16.37 -10.94
CA ALA A 154 16.56 15.65 -11.98
C ALA A 154 16.75 14.12 -11.94
N THR A 155 17.61 13.61 -11.06
CA THR A 155 18.02 12.20 -11.08
C THR A 155 17.59 11.44 -9.83
N TYR A 156 17.38 10.15 -10.00
CA TYR A 156 16.98 9.20 -8.97
C TYR A 156 18.13 8.27 -8.60
N GLY A 157 18.13 7.84 -7.37
CA GLY A 157 19.03 6.84 -6.81
C GLY A 157 18.32 6.08 -5.71
N TYR A 158 19.07 5.39 -4.87
CA TYR A 158 18.50 4.61 -3.77
C TYR A 158 19.32 4.78 -2.50
N LEU A 159 18.63 4.63 -1.38
CA LEU A 159 19.20 4.61 -0.04
C LEU A 159 18.74 3.35 0.67
N SER A 160 19.68 2.58 1.21
CA SER A 160 19.37 1.41 2.04
C SER A 160 19.22 1.79 3.51
N LEU A 161 18.54 0.96 4.30
CA LEU A 161 18.35 1.16 5.74
C LEU A 161 19.67 1.20 6.53
N ASP A 162 20.76 0.62 6.02
CA ASP A 162 22.08 0.68 6.63
C ASP A 162 22.88 1.92 6.21
N GLY A 163 22.29 2.79 5.37
CA GLY A 163 22.88 4.06 4.94
C GLY A 163 23.76 3.98 3.70
N ARG A 164 23.81 2.82 3.03
CA ARG A 164 24.47 2.72 1.72
C ARG A 164 23.63 3.42 0.66
N GLU A 165 24.29 4.17 -0.21
CA GLU A 165 23.66 4.93 -1.26
C GLU A 165 24.03 4.39 -2.64
N VAL A 166 23.04 4.14 -3.48
CA VAL A 166 23.20 4.09 -4.93
C VAL A 166 22.93 5.50 -5.43
N LYS A 167 24.01 6.19 -5.85
CA LYS A 167 23.98 7.61 -6.19
C LYS A 167 22.87 7.97 -7.18
N PRO A 168 22.24 9.15 -7.00
CA PRO A 168 21.22 9.64 -7.94
C PRO A 168 21.80 9.98 -9.30
N VAL A 169 21.77 9.02 -10.22
CA VAL A 169 22.26 9.15 -11.61
C VAL A 169 21.23 8.74 -12.66
N TYR A 170 20.14 8.08 -12.24
CA TYR A 170 19.13 7.54 -13.13
C TYR A 170 18.07 8.59 -13.49
N GLN A 171 17.56 8.53 -14.71
CA GLN A 171 16.46 9.37 -15.18
C GLN A 171 15.11 8.93 -14.56
N GLU A 172 14.94 7.63 -14.36
CA GLU A 172 13.80 7.01 -13.70
C GLU A 172 14.28 5.79 -12.90
N ALA A 173 13.58 5.44 -11.83
CA ALA A 173 13.90 4.33 -10.93
C ALA A 173 12.61 3.64 -10.47
N ARG A 174 12.61 2.31 -10.43
CA ARG A 174 11.53 1.46 -9.92
C ARG A 174 11.88 0.96 -8.53
N PHE A 175 10.90 0.50 -7.76
CA PHE A 175 11.15 -0.15 -6.48
C PHE A 175 11.94 -1.43 -6.65
N PHE A 176 12.74 -1.75 -5.64
CA PHE A 176 13.38 -3.06 -5.54
C PHE A 176 12.34 -4.13 -5.25
N GLU A 177 12.39 -5.22 -5.99
CA GLU A 177 11.65 -6.44 -5.74
C GLU A 177 12.62 -7.60 -5.90
N ASP A 178 12.61 -8.52 -4.94
CA ASP A 178 13.55 -9.64 -4.93
C ASP A 178 15.04 -9.24 -5.08
N GLY A 179 15.42 -8.05 -4.57
CA GLY A 179 16.80 -7.55 -4.65
C GLY A 179 17.22 -6.95 -6.00
N LEU A 180 16.29 -6.75 -6.93
CA LEU A 180 16.53 -6.18 -8.26
C LEU A 180 15.61 -5.00 -8.52
N ALA A 181 16.09 -3.99 -9.24
CA ALA A 181 15.31 -2.83 -9.63
C ALA A 181 15.58 -2.44 -11.09
N ALA A 182 14.54 -2.05 -11.81
CA ALA A 182 14.69 -1.47 -13.13
C ALA A 182 15.00 0.03 -13.00
N VAL A 183 16.02 0.48 -13.75
CA VAL A 183 16.47 1.88 -13.80
C VAL A 183 16.64 2.35 -15.23
N LYS A 184 16.39 3.65 -15.44
CA LYS A 184 16.54 4.26 -16.77
C LYS A 184 17.76 5.16 -16.82
N GLU A 185 18.64 4.87 -17.75
CA GLU A 185 19.81 5.70 -18.04
C GLU A 185 19.90 5.94 -19.56
N LYS A 186 20.19 7.19 -19.97
CA LYS A 186 20.29 7.59 -21.38
C LYS A 186 19.08 7.18 -22.22
N GLY A 187 17.87 7.28 -21.61
CA GLY A 187 16.61 6.95 -22.27
C GLY A 187 16.30 5.47 -22.42
N ARG A 188 17.11 4.59 -21.83
CA ARG A 188 16.94 3.14 -21.89
C ARG A 188 16.88 2.52 -20.49
N TRP A 189 16.13 1.45 -20.37
CA TRP A 189 15.99 0.69 -19.14
C TRP A 189 17.01 -0.42 -19.05
N GLY A 190 17.58 -0.57 -17.86
CA GLY A 190 18.41 -1.68 -17.43
C GLY A 190 17.95 -2.20 -16.08
N VAL A 191 18.64 -3.17 -15.52
CA VAL A 191 18.37 -3.77 -14.21
C VAL A 191 19.62 -3.72 -13.36
N ILE A 192 19.48 -3.31 -12.11
CA ILE A 192 20.55 -3.26 -11.11
C ILE A 192 20.24 -4.12 -9.90
N ASP A 193 21.26 -4.57 -9.19
CA ASP A 193 21.17 -5.12 -7.85
C ASP A 193 21.18 -4.02 -6.77
N MET A 194 20.99 -4.39 -5.51
CA MET A 194 20.95 -3.47 -4.36
C MET A 194 22.28 -2.70 -4.13
N THR A 195 23.36 -3.09 -4.80
CA THR A 195 24.64 -2.35 -4.78
C THR A 195 24.76 -1.31 -5.89
N GLY A 196 23.80 -1.27 -6.81
CA GLY A 196 23.81 -0.42 -8.00
C GLY A 196 24.59 -1.02 -9.17
N ARG A 197 25.03 -2.28 -9.08
CA ARG A 197 25.70 -2.97 -10.18
C ARG A 197 24.66 -3.43 -11.21
N TYR A 198 24.94 -3.19 -12.48
CA TYR A 198 24.09 -3.67 -13.55
C TYR A 198 24.11 -5.20 -13.68
N ILE A 199 22.93 -5.81 -13.59
CA ILE A 199 22.66 -7.18 -14.04
C ILE A 199 22.34 -7.15 -15.53
N VAL A 200 21.57 -6.12 -15.97
CA VAL A 200 21.30 -5.87 -17.38
C VAL A 200 21.63 -4.41 -17.68
N SER A 201 22.56 -4.19 -18.62
CA SER A 201 22.88 -2.83 -19.10
C SER A 201 21.64 -2.15 -19.68
N PRO A 202 21.56 -0.80 -19.68
CA PRO A 202 20.42 -0.06 -20.22
C PRO A 202 20.26 -0.26 -21.74
N ILE A 203 19.48 -1.26 -22.15
CA ILE A 203 19.26 -1.62 -23.57
C ILE A 203 17.78 -1.60 -23.97
N TYR A 204 16.87 -1.78 -23.02
CA TYR A 204 15.45 -1.88 -23.30
C TYR A 204 14.79 -0.52 -23.48
N LYS A 205 13.74 -0.47 -24.32
CA LYS A 205 12.95 0.74 -24.53
C LYS A 205 12.01 0.99 -23.36
N ASP A 206 11.50 -0.08 -22.75
CA ASP A 206 10.58 -0.04 -21.60
C ASP A 206 10.67 -1.33 -20.79
N THR A 207 10.14 -1.31 -19.55
CA THR A 207 10.06 -2.48 -18.67
C THR A 207 8.74 -2.51 -17.93
N GLY A 208 8.36 -3.67 -17.39
CA GLY A 208 7.38 -3.80 -16.32
C GLY A 208 7.80 -3.05 -15.06
N ALA A 209 6.91 -2.96 -14.10
CA ALA A 209 7.14 -2.21 -12.86
C ALA A 209 8.18 -2.87 -11.95
N ALA A 210 8.15 -4.20 -11.83
CA ALA A 210 9.01 -4.99 -10.96
C ALA A 210 9.14 -6.43 -11.45
N PHE A 211 10.09 -7.16 -10.90
CA PHE A 211 10.15 -8.61 -11.01
C PHE A 211 8.97 -9.22 -10.26
N GLN A 212 8.36 -10.22 -10.86
CA GLN A 212 7.35 -11.04 -10.20
C GLN A 212 7.46 -12.48 -10.69
N GLU A 213 7.37 -13.43 -9.76
CA GLU A 213 7.65 -14.84 -10.03
C GLU A 213 8.97 -15.05 -10.80
N GLY A 214 9.99 -14.21 -10.48
CA GLY A 214 11.31 -14.23 -11.08
C GLY A 214 11.37 -13.74 -12.53
N ARG A 215 10.36 -13.03 -13.03
CA ARG A 215 10.28 -12.52 -14.41
C ARG A 215 10.05 -11.00 -14.41
N LEU A 216 10.70 -10.33 -15.37
CA LEU A 216 10.46 -8.91 -15.66
C LEU A 216 10.08 -8.77 -17.12
N ALA A 217 8.95 -8.14 -17.38
CA ALA A 217 8.57 -7.77 -18.75
C ALA A 217 9.52 -6.72 -19.31
N VAL A 218 9.99 -6.91 -20.52
CA VAL A 218 10.91 -5.99 -21.22
C VAL A 218 10.45 -5.71 -22.63
N LYS A 219 10.63 -4.47 -23.09
CA LYS A 219 10.29 -4.02 -24.43
C LYS A 219 11.54 -3.71 -25.23
N ASN A 220 11.72 -4.33 -26.38
CA ASN A 220 12.85 -4.07 -27.23
C ASN A 220 12.69 -2.80 -28.08
N GLN A 221 13.71 -2.46 -28.87
CA GLN A 221 13.70 -1.28 -29.74
C GLN A 221 12.68 -1.37 -30.89
N LYS A 222 12.20 -2.58 -31.23
CA LYS A 222 11.14 -2.80 -32.23
C LYS A 222 9.73 -2.69 -31.65
N ASN A 223 9.59 -2.24 -30.40
CA ASN A 223 8.32 -2.14 -29.65
C ASN A 223 7.64 -3.48 -29.35
N LEU A 224 8.41 -4.55 -29.31
CA LEU A 224 7.90 -5.87 -28.96
C LEU A 224 8.30 -6.21 -27.54
N TRP A 225 7.39 -6.89 -26.83
CA TRP A 225 7.53 -7.30 -25.45
C TRP A 225 7.94 -8.76 -25.33
N GLY A 226 8.74 -9.06 -24.34
CA GLY A 226 9.13 -10.38 -23.87
C GLY A 226 9.45 -10.33 -22.40
N TYR A 227 10.13 -11.35 -21.88
CA TYR A 227 10.50 -11.40 -20.46
C TYR A 227 11.92 -11.87 -20.26
N ILE A 228 12.57 -11.32 -19.24
CA ILE A 228 13.88 -11.74 -18.74
C ILE A 228 13.73 -12.38 -17.36
N ASP A 229 14.70 -13.23 -17.00
CA ASP A 229 14.86 -13.76 -15.65
C ASP A 229 15.72 -12.82 -14.78
N ARG A 230 15.99 -13.26 -13.54
CA ARG A 230 16.76 -12.50 -12.55
C ARG A 230 18.24 -12.34 -12.94
N GLU A 231 18.78 -13.22 -13.75
CA GLU A 231 20.13 -13.18 -14.31
C GLU A 231 20.22 -12.28 -15.56
N GLY A 232 19.07 -11.75 -16.01
CA GLY A 232 18.97 -10.89 -17.19
C GLY A 232 18.91 -11.65 -18.51
N LYS A 233 18.72 -12.97 -18.48
CA LYS A 233 18.57 -13.79 -19.67
C LYS A 233 17.16 -13.65 -20.25
N GLU A 234 17.03 -13.46 -21.55
CA GLU A 234 15.74 -13.52 -22.23
C GLU A 234 15.19 -14.95 -22.18
N ILE A 235 14.18 -15.17 -21.34
CA ILE A 235 13.47 -16.46 -21.27
C ILE A 235 12.36 -16.49 -22.33
N ILE A 236 11.70 -15.35 -22.54
CA ILE A 236 10.66 -15.20 -23.55
C ILE A 236 11.08 -14.07 -24.47
N ALA A 237 11.43 -14.45 -25.72
CA ALA A 237 11.87 -13.48 -26.71
C ALA A 237 10.87 -12.34 -26.90
N PRO A 238 11.33 -11.10 -27.12
CA PRO A 238 10.44 -9.97 -27.38
C PRO A 238 9.78 -10.05 -28.77
N ILE A 239 8.65 -10.76 -28.84
CA ILE A 239 7.85 -11.02 -30.05
C ILE A 239 6.40 -10.55 -29.95
N TYR A 240 5.91 -10.21 -28.74
CA TYR A 240 4.52 -9.86 -28.50
C TYR A 240 4.26 -8.35 -28.63
N LYS A 241 3.07 -7.98 -29.07
CA LYS A 241 2.62 -6.57 -29.16
C LYS A 241 2.37 -5.97 -27.78
N ALA A 242 1.81 -6.76 -26.88
CA ALA A 242 1.61 -6.43 -25.48
C ALA A 242 1.72 -7.69 -24.64
N VAL A 243 2.00 -7.50 -23.36
CA VAL A 243 2.05 -8.57 -22.36
C VAL A 243 1.45 -8.06 -21.06
N SER A 244 0.98 -8.97 -20.20
CA SER A 244 0.74 -8.62 -18.81
C SER A 244 2.07 -8.16 -18.19
N PRO A 245 2.06 -7.15 -17.32
CA PRO A 245 3.30 -6.63 -16.72
C PRO A 245 4.02 -7.67 -15.86
N THR A 246 3.31 -8.69 -15.41
CA THR A 246 3.80 -9.71 -14.48
C THR A 246 3.18 -11.06 -14.79
N PHE A 247 3.80 -12.10 -14.27
CA PHE A 247 3.20 -13.43 -14.11
C PHE A 247 2.32 -13.46 -12.87
N SER A 248 1.33 -14.32 -12.87
CA SER A 248 0.50 -14.64 -11.72
C SER A 248 0.12 -16.12 -11.79
N GLU A 249 0.35 -16.84 -10.70
CA GLU A 249 0.14 -18.30 -10.62
C GLU A 249 0.84 -19.08 -11.74
N GLY A 250 2.03 -18.60 -12.17
CA GLY A 250 2.81 -19.22 -13.22
C GLY A 250 2.39 -18.89 -14.65
N TYR A 251 1.44 -17.98 -14.86
CA TYR A 251 0.94 -17.62 -16.20
C TYR A 251 0.99 -16.12 -16.45
N ALA A 252 1.14 -15.77 -17.74
CA ALA A 252 1.10 -14.39 -18.21
C ALA A 252 0.22 -14.28 -19.46
N ALA A 253 -0.48 -13.17 -19.60
CA ALA A 253 -1.22 -12.87 -20.81
C ALA A 253 -0.30 -12.22 -21.85
N VAL A 254 -0.42 -12.62 -23.11
CA VAL A 254 0.36 -12.09 -24.23
C VAL A 254 -0.55 -11.76 -25.40
N GLN A 255 -0.28 -10.67 -26.09
CA GLN A 255 -1.01 -10.24 -27.28
C GLN A 255 -0.16 -10.43 -28.53
N ASP A 256 -0.72 -11.07 -29.53
CA ASP A 256 -0.08 -11.30 -30.81
C ASP A 256 -0.29 -10.14 -31.82
N GLU A 257 0.15 -10.34 -33.06
CA GLU A 257 -0.01 -9.41 -34.17
C GLU A 257 -1.49 -9.17 -34.55
N SER A 258 -2.38 -10.14 -34.29
CA SER A 258 -3.82 -10.01 -34.56
C SER A 258 -4.54 -9.19 -33.50
N LYS A 259 -3.83 -8.74 -32.46
CA LYS A 259 -4.33 -8.03 -31.28
C LYS A 259 -5.24 -8.90 -30.40
N LEU A 260 -5.17 -10.21 -30.54
CA LEU A 260 -5.82 -11.14 -29.64
C LEU A 260 -4.88 -11.55 -28.52
N TRP A 261 -5.46 -11.82 -27.36
CA TRP A 261 -4.74 -12.25 -26.18
C TRP A 261 -4.82 -13.75 -26.00
N GLY A 262 -3.71 -14.35 -25.58
CA GLY A 262 -3.59 -15.73 -25.16
C GLY A 262 -2.80 -15.81 -23.87
N PHE A 263 -2.42 -17.01 -23.47
CA PHE A 263 -1.66 -17.24 -22.24
C PHE A 263 -0.38 -18.03 -22.52
N ILE A 264 0.64 -17.75 -21.73
CA ILE A 264 1.93 -18.47 -21.70
C ILE A 264 2.27 -18.85 -20.26
N ASP A 265 3.06 -19.90 -20.09
CA ASP A 265 3.67 -20.26 -18.81
C ASP A 265 5.01 -19.55 -18.59
N THR A 266 5.65 -19.81 -17.45
CA THR A 266 6.93 -19.20 -17.06
C THR A 266 8.10 -19.56 -17.98
N GLU A 267 8.03 -20.63 -18.76
CA GLU A 267 9.01 -21.04 -19.77
C GLU A 267 8.67 -20.46 -21.17
N GLY A 268 7.55 -19.73 -21.30
CA GLY A 268 7.12 -19.13 -22.56
C GLY A 268 6.37 -20.10 -23.49
N ARG A 269 5.96 -21.27 -23.00
CA ARG A 269 5.11 -22.19 -23.77
C ARG A 269 3.71 -21.61 -23.83
N VAL A 270 3.12 -21.58 -25.02
CA VAL A 270 1.75 -21.12 -25.21
C VAL A 270 0.79 -22.16 -24.60
N THR A 271 0.10 -21.79 -23.53
CA THR A 271 -0.91 -22.60 -22.86
C THR A 271 -2.30 -22.36 -23.46
N ALA A 272 -2.59 -21.11 -23.84
CA ALA A 272 -3.77 -20.76 -24.62
C ALA A 272 -3.37 -19.93 -25.84
N LYS A 273 -3.76 -20.38 -27.04
CA LYS A 273 -3.55 -19.58 -28.25
C LYS A 273 -4.31 -18.26 -28.17
N PRO A 274 -3.79 -17.19 -28.81
CA PRO A 274 -4.48 -15.90 -28.85
C PRO A 274 -5.90 -16.02 -29.40
N GLN A 275 -6.91 -15.73 -28.58
CA GLN A 275 -8.33 -15.87 -28.88
C GLN A 275 -9.21 -14.83 -28.17
N PHE A 276 -8.72 -14.19 -27.12
CA PHE A 276 -9.48 -13.25 -26.32
C PHE A 276 -9.32 -11.82 -26.83
N LYS A 277 -10.39 -11.03 -26.80
CA LYS A 277 -10.35 -9.59 -27.11
C LYS A 277 -9.58 -8.80 -26.07
N ALA A 278 -9.66 -9.21 -24.80
CA ALA A 278 -8.93 -8.64 -23.68
C ALA A 278 -8.75 -9.67 -22.56
N VAL A 279 -7.75 -9.46 -21.72
CA VAL A 279 -7.61 -10.08 -20.40
C VAL A 279 -7.92 -9.00 -19.37
N LEU A 280 -8.92 -9.25 -18.53
CA LEU A 280 -9.51 -8.28 -17.62
C LEU A 280 -8.90 -8.37 -16.22
N THR A 281 -8.46 -9.57 -15.82
CA THR A 281 -7.79 -9.82 -14.54
C THR A 281 -6.59 -10.74 -14.71
N PRO A 282 -5.58 -10.70 -13.85
CA PRO A 282 -4.57 -11.75 -13.78
C PRO A 282 -5.19 -13.07 -13.36
N PHE A 283 -4.43 -14.16 -13.45
CA PHE A 283 -4.82 -15.42 -12.83
C PHE A 283 -4.90 -15.27 -11.32
N SER A 284 -5.95 -15.76 -10.75
CA SER A 284 -6.13 -15.90 -9.33
C SER A 284 -7.01 -17.10 -9.05
N GLU A 285 -6.55 -18.00 -8.19
CA GLU A 285 -7.20 -19.28 -7.88
C GLU A 285 -7.53 -20.11 -9.12
N GLY A 286 -6.63 -20.08 -10.12
CA GLY A 286 -6.71 -20.83 -11.37
C GLY A 286 -7.60 -20.24 -12.46
N LEU A 287 -8.11 -19.02 -12.28
CA LEU A 287 -9.00 -18.35 -13.22
C LEU A 287 -8.54 -16.93 -13.56
N ALA A 288 -8.67 -16.51 -14.80
CA ALA A 288 -8.46 -15.13 -15.26
C ALA A 288 -9.72 -14.58 -15.92
N GLY A 289 -10.09 -13.35 -15.60
CA GLY A 289 -11.16 -12.64 -16.28
C GLY A 289 -10.77 -12.31 -17.72
N VAL A 290 -11.61 -12.64 -18.67
CA VAL A 290 -11.36 -12.43 -20.10
C VAL A 290 -12.57 -11.82 -20.80
N LYS A 291 -12.32 -11.12 -21.91
CA LYS A 291 -13.34 -10.67 -22.84
C LYS A 291 -13.28 -11.53 -24.11
N THR A 292 -14.33 -12.27 -24.37
CA THR A 292 -14.52 -13.08 -25.57
C THR A 292 -15.28 -12.30 -26.65
N ILE A 293 -15.65 -12.97 -27.75
CA ILE A 293 -16.58 -12.42 -28.74
C ILE A 293 -18.00 -12.31 -28.18
N ASP A 294 -18.36 -13.22 -27.27
CA ASP A 294 -19.72 -13.39 -26.75
C ASP A 294 -19.97 -12.61 -25.45
N GLY A 295 -18.96 -11.98 -24.87
CA GLY A 295 -19.07 -11.23 -23.61
C GLY A 295 -17.86 -11.46 -22.67
N ASN A 296 -18.02 -11.06 -21.42
CA ASN A 296 -17.04 -11.26 -20.38
C ASN A 296 -17.22 -12.62 -19.69
N GLY A 297 -16.15 -13.21 -19.22
CA GLY A 297 -16.17 -14.50 -18.52
C GLY A 297 -14.83 -14.80 -17.84
N TYR A 298 -14.72 -15.96 -17.26
CA TYR A 298 -13.49 -16.45 -16.66
C TYR A 298 -12.94 -17.65 -17.43
N ALA A 299 -11.65 -17.62 -17.69
CA ALA A 299 -10.92 -18.66 -18.43
C ALA A 299 -9.88 -19.35 -17.56
N LYS A 300 -9.64 -20.61 -17.83
CA LYS A 300 -8.54 -21.41 -17.31
C LYS A 300 -7.24 -21.14 -18.06
N PRO A 301 -6.06 -21.56 -17.54
CA PRO A 301 -4.77 -21.38 -18.22
C PRO A 301 -4.67 -21.99 -19.62
N ASP A 302 -5.43 -23.03 -19.92
CA ASP A 302 -5.50 -23.66 -21.25
C ASP A 302 -6.38 -22.91 -22.24
N GLY A 303 -7.00 -21.79 -21.80
CA GLY A 303 -7.88 -20.95 -22.61
C GLY A 303 -9.34 -21.43 -22.66
N THR A 304 -9.69 -22.51 -21.99
CA THR A 304 -11.10 -22.94 -21.89
C THR A 304 -11.87 -21.97 -21.00
N ILE A 305 -13.07 -21.56 -21.45
CA ILE A 305 -13.96 -20.74 -20.64
C ILE A 305 -14.54 -21.60 -19.51
N ALA A 306 -14.31 -21.22 -18.28
CA ALA A 306 -14.90 -21.88 -17.12
C ALA A 306 -16.40 -21.56 -17.02
N PHE A 307 -16.76 -20.30 -17.17
CA PHE A 307 -18.14 -19.82 -17.25
C PHE A 307 -18.18 -18.38 -17.78
N MET A 308 -19.31 -18.00 -18.34
CA MET A 308 -19.57 -16.61 -18.73
C MET A 308 -20.08 -15.82 -17.53
N ALA A 309 -19.62 -14.58 -17.41
CA ALA A 309 -19.96 -13.64 -16.35
C ALA A 309 -20.14 -12.25 -16.98
N ASP A 310 -21.33 -12.02 -17.51
CA ASP A 310 -21.65 -10.86 -18.33
C ASP A 310 -21.91 -9.62 -17.44
N TYR A 311 -20.86 -9.22 -16.76
CA TYR A 311 -20.79 -7.99 -15.94
C TYR A 311 -19.82 -7.00 -16.60
N ASP A 312 -20.01 -5.70 -16.39
CA ASP A 312 -19.15 -4.66 -16.97
C ASP A 312 -17.71 -4.73 -16.48
N GLN A 313 -17.52 -5.12 -15.21
CA GLN A 313 -16.20 -5.28 -14.61
C GLN A 313 -16.11 -6.61 -13.84
N LEU A 314 -15.02 -7.33 -14.08
CA LEU A 314 -14.64 -8.55 -13.37
C LEU A 314 -13.39 -8.28 -12.53
N PHE A 315 -13.33 -8.88 -11.33
CA PHE A 315 -12.19 -8.80 -10.43
C PHE A 315 -11.57 -10.18 -10.21
N PRO A 316 -10.31 -10.27 -9.76
CA PRO A 316 -9.69 -11.56 -9.45
C PRO A 316 -10.45 -12.29 -8.34
N PHE A 317 -10.35 -13.62 -8.33
CA PHE A 317 -10.84 -14.43 -7.23
C PHE A 317 -9.96 -14.23 -5.99
N GLU A 318 -10.59 -14.13 -4.83
CA GLU A 318 -9.96 -14.09 -3.53
C GLU A 318 -10.80 -14.89 -2.55
N ASP A 319 -10.20 -15.88 -1.90
CA ASP A 319 -10.91 -16.80 -1.01
C ASP A 319 -12.16 -17.46 -1.67
N GLY A 320 -12.09 -17.81 -2.95
CA GLY A 320 -13.16 -18.46 -3.70
C GLY A 320 -14.30 -17.56 -4.17
N LEU A 321 -14.17 -16.24 -4.02
CA LEU A 321 -15.16 -15.25 -4.46
C LEU A 321 -14.51 -14.20 -5.35
N ALA A 322 -15.23 -13.70 -6.35
CA ALA A 322 -14.83 -12.57 -7.16
C ALA A 322 -15.86 -11.45 -7.10
N GLU A 323 -15.41 -10.21 -6.88
CA GLU A 323 -16.29 -9.06 -7.03
C GLU A 323 -16.65 -8.88 -8.50
N VAL A 324 -17.90 -8.52 -8.76
CA VAL A 324 -18.40 -8.14 -10.09
C VAL A 324 -19.14 -6.82 -9.98
N ARG A 325 -19.08 -6.02 -11.05
CA ARG A 325 -19.73 -4.72 -11.07
C ARG A 325 -20.55 -4.52 -12.35
N GLU A 326 -21.70 -3.87 -12.19
CA GLU A 326 -22.56 -3.39 -13.25
C GLU A 326 -22.66 -1.86 -13.21
N GLY A 327 -22.68 -1.23 -14.36
CA GLY A 327 -22.76 0.21 -14.54
C GLY A 327 -21.47 0.85 -15.03
N GLU A 328 -21.61 1.96 -15.73
CA GLU A 328 -20.47 2.72 -16.25
C GLU A 328 -19.75 3.44 -15.13
N VAL A 329 -18.42 3.33 -15.13
CA VAL A 329 -17.56 4.21 -14.34
C VAL A 329 -17.40 5.51 -15.13
N GLU A 330 -18.24 6.49 -14.86
CA GLU A 330 -17.94 7.85 -15.27
C GLU A 330 -16.73 8.33 -14.46
N THR A 331 -15.58 8.38 -15.10
CA THR A 331 -14.38 9.00 -14.52
C THR A 331 -14.57 10.53 -14.52
N ARG A 332 -15.04 11.05 -13.42
CA ARG A 332 -15.08 12.49 -13.22
C ARG A 332 -13.74 12.94 -12.66
N THR A 333 -12.94 13.61 -13.47
CA THR A 333 -11.70 14.23 -13.03
C THR A 333 -12.05 15.40 -12.11
N VAL A 334 -11.90 15.21 -10.80
CA VAL A 334 -12.04 16.31 -9.84
C VAL A 334 -10.64 16.84 -9.58
N ARG A 335 -10.41 18.11 -9.85
CA ARG A 335 -9.22 18.81 -9.36
C ARG A 335 -9.33 18.84 -7.83
N SER A 336 -8.68 17.92 -7.13
CA SER A 336 -8.50 18.06 -5.71
C SER A 336 -7.48 19.18 -5.47
N ARG A 337 -7.82 20.15 -4.63
CA ARG A 337 -6.77 20.90 -3.94
C ARG A 337 -5.99 19.84 -3.16
N PRO A 338 -4.65 19.75 -3.32
CA PRO A 338 -3.90 18.82 -2.51
C PRO A 338 -4.24 19.14 -1.05
N PRO A 339 -4.64 18.15 -0.25
CA PRO A 339 -4.53 18.34 1.18
C PRO A 339 -3.07 18.75 1.40
N VAL A 340 -2.79 19.61 2.36
CA VAL A 340 -1.42 19.94 2.77
C VAL A 340 -0.87 18.70 3.45
N SER A 341 -0.78 17.64 2.68
CA SER A 341 -0.03 16.44 3.00
C SER A 341 1.35 16.68 2.41
N ILE A 342 2.30 16.60 3.24
CA ILE A 342 3.69 16.54 2.89
C ILE A 342 3.79 15.39 1.91
N GLY A 343 4.13 15.69 0.68
CA GLY A 343 4.34 14.68 -0.36
C GLY A 343 5.63 13.90 -0.08
N ILE A 344 5.59 13.10 0.94
CA ILE A 344 6.52 12.05 1.25
C ILE A 344 5.66 10.79 1.20
N GLY A 345 5.38 10.32 0.09
CA GLY A 345 4.61 9.10 -0.11
C GLY A 345 4.06 9.14 -1.50
N TRP A 346 4.48 8.21 -2.28
CA TRP A 346 3.79 7.86 -3.49
C TRP A 346 2.53 7.12 -3.05
N GLY A 347 1.59 7.89 -2.46
CA GLY A 347 0.28 7.39 -2.13
C GLY A 347 -0.44 7.07 -3.43
N TRP A 348 -0.58 5.81 -3.73
CA TRP A 348 -1.60 5.35 -4.63
C TRP A 348 -2.94 5.73 -4.01
N GLY A 349 -3.59 6.74 -4.61
CA GLY A 349 -4.89 7.21 -4.15
C GLY A 349 -5.94 6.13 -4.28
N TRP A 350 -6.15 5.42 -3.22
CA TRP A 350 -7.34 4.64 -2.94
C TRP A 350 -8.11 5.41 -1.87
N GLY A 351 -8.71 6.53 -2.25
CA GLY A 351 -9.78 7.12 -1.46
C GLY A 351 -10.94 6.12 -1.41
N ASP A 352 -11.17 5.54 -0.26
CA ASP A 352 -12.27 4.72 0.26
C ASP A 352 -11.90 3.34 0.79
N TRP A 353 -10.61 2.94 0.84
CA TRP A 353 -10.20 1.62 1.34
C TRP A 353 -9.70 1.63 2.80
N LEU A 354 -9.69 2.76 3.47
CA LEU A 354 -9.06 2.89 4.81
C LEU A 354 -10.00 2.62 5.98
N ALA A 355 -11.17 2.04 5.77
CA ALA A 355 -12.04 1.78 6.92
C ALA A 355 -12.02 0.35 7.47
N PHE A 356 -11.70 -0.70 6.70
CA PHE A 356 -11.89 -2.07 7.21
C PHE A 356 -11.05 -3.14 6.52
N HIS A 357 -9.72 -3.11 6.56
CA HIS A 357 -8.94 -4.32 6.34
C HIS A 357 -7.80 -4.43 7.35
N HIS A 358 -8.11 -5.03 8.49
CA HIS A 358 -7.17 -5.83 9.25
C HIS A 358 -7.19 -7.24 8.64
N HIS A 359 -6.01 -7.70 8.34
CA HIS A 359 -5.51 -9.05 8.17
C HIS A 359 -5.14 -9.53 6.77
N ARG A 360 -3.90 -9.78 6.73
CA ARG A 360 -3.05 -10.77 6.05
C ARG A 360 -2.25 -10.29 4.85
N ARG A 361 -0.94 -10.42 5.09
CA ARG A 361 0.14 -10.37 4.12
C ARG A 361 -0.21 -11.14 2.84
N HIS A 362 -0.39 -10.42 1.76
CA HIS A 362 0.08 -10.78 0.42
C HIS A 362 0.09 -9.50 -0.39
N HIS A 363 1.28 -9.07 -0.78
CA HIS A 363 1.50 -7.96 -1.68
C HIS A 363 0.84 -8.26 -3.03
N HIS A 364 -0.22 -7.55 -3.37
CA HIS A 364 -0.69 -7.49 -4.75
C HIS A 364 -0.67 -6.04 -5.23
N PRO A 365 0.32 -5.65 -6.05
CA PRO A 365 0.36 -4.34 -6.68
C PRO A 365 -0.42 -4.38 -8.00
N TRP A 366 -1.75 -4.47 -7.98
CA TRP A 366 -2.51 -4.53 -9.21
C TRP A 366 -3.63 -3.50 -9.26
N GLY A 367 -3.40 -2.46 -10.05
CA GLY A 367 -4.48 -1.65 -10.58
C GLY A 367 -4.64 -1.98 -12.07
N TRP A 368 -5.65 -2.74 -12.43
CA TRP A 368 -6.03 -2.94 -13.82
C TRP A 368 -7.04 -1.87 -14.22
N GLY A 369 -6.55 -0.88 -14.93
CA GLY A 369 -7.41 0.03 -15.68
C GLY A 369 -7.54 -0.45 -17.11
N ILE A 370 -8.76 -0.41 -17.64
CA ILE A 370 -9.13 -0.80 -18.99
C ILE A 370 -8.19 -0.13 -20.01
N GLY A 371 -7.37 -0.95 -20.69
CA GLY A 371 -6.91 -0.72 -22.06
C GLY A 371 -6.09 0.51 -22.41
N LEU A 372 -5.43 1.18 -21.48
CA LEU A 372 -4.47 2.23 -21.82
C LEU A 372 -3.09 1.92 -21.24
N PRO A 373 -2.00 2.20 -21.98
CA PRO A 373 -0.66 2.03 -21.45
C PRO A 373 -0.55 2.89 -20.18
N ILE A 374 -0.05 2.28 -19.10
CA ILE A 374 0.22 2.99 -17.86
C ILE A 374 1.32 4.01 -18.14
N TRP A 375 0.92 5.20 -18.55
CA TRP A 375 1.76 6.37 -18.46
C TRP A 375 1.72 6.83 -17.01
N TYR A 376 2.86 6.84 -16.36
CA TYR A 376 2.99 7.55 -15.09
C TYR A 376 2.66 9.02 -15.34
N PRO A 377 1.61 9.57 -14.72
CA PRO A 377 1.35 10.98 -14.88
C PRO A 377 2.44 11.75 -14.16
N SER A 378 3.09 12.61 -14.91
CA SER A 378 3.80 13.74 -14.37
C SER A 378 2.86 14.54 -13.46
N TRP A 379 3.10 14.53 -12.15
CA TRP A 379 2.84 15.63 -11.20
C TRP A 379 1.48 16.36 -11.19
N TYR A 380 0.35 15.69 -11.46
CA TYR A 380 -0.97 16.23 -11.17
C TYR A 380 -1.83 15.16 -10.55
N ASP A 381 -2.23 15.38 -9.28
CA ASP A 381 -3.21 14.58 -8.59
C ASP A 381 -4.59 14.75 -9.24
N TYR A 382 -5.00 13.75 -10.00
CA TYR A 382 -6.37 13.60 -10.42
C TYR A 382 -7.00 12.46 -9.61
N GLU A 383 -7.81 12.80 -8.62
CA GLU A 383 -8.69 11.83 -7.99
C GLU A 383 -9.79 11.44 -8.96
N THR A 384 -9.84 10.17 -9.32
CA THR A 384 -10.97 9.59 -10.05
C THR A 384 -12.03 9.21 -9.02
N VAL A 385 -13.06 10.05 -8.89
CA VAL A 385 -14.22 9.73 -8.06
C VAL A 385 -15.17 8.88 -8.93
N PRO A 386 -15.39 7.58 -8.61
CA PRO A 386 -16.37 6.79 -9.35
C PRO A 386 -17.77 7.37 -9.13
N SER A 387 -18.55 7.51 -10.19
CA SER A 387 -19.92 7.95 -10.09
C SER A 387 -20.76 6.93 -9.30
N VAL A 388 -21.81 7.40 -8.65
CA VAL A 388 -22.67 6.67 -7.70
C VAL A 388 -23.52 5.55 -8.35
N THR A 389 -23.31 5.27 -9.64
CA THR A 389 -24.15 4.33 -10.40
C THR A 389 -23.61 2.92 -10.50
N VAL A 390 -22.38 2.66 -10.05
CA VAL A 390 -21.79 1.32 -10.10
C VAL A 390 -22.38 0.43 -9.02
N LYS A 391 -23.07 -0.64 -9.41
CA LYS A 391 -23.60 -1.68 -8.53
C LYS A 391 -22.62 -2.84 -8.43
N ARG A 392 -22.47 -3.39 -7.23
CA ARG A 392 -21.46 -4.39 -6.87
C ARG A 392 -22.09 -5.65 -6.33
N GLY A 393 -21.48 -6.77 -6.66
CA GLY A 393 -21.86 -8.09 -6.20
C GLY A 393 -20.67 -9.03 -6.07
N TYR A 394 -20.93 -10.27 -5.70
CA TYR A 394 -19.96 -11.36 -5.64
C TYR A 394 -20.47 -12.60 -6.31
N ILE A 395 -19.58 -13.32 -7.00
CA ILE A 395 -19.81 -14.63 -7.60
C ILE A 395 -18.79 -15.65 -7.05
N ASP A 396 -19.15 -16.92 -7.04
CA ASP A 396 -18.24 -18.02 -6.74
C ASP A 396 -17.49 -18.52 -8.00
N LYS A 397 -16.59 -19.49 -7.83
CA LYS A 397 -15.77 -20.08 -8.91
C LYS A 397 -16.56 -20.90 -9.95
N ASN A 398 -17.85 -21.13 -9.71
CA ASN A 398 -18.76 -21.77 -10.64
C ASN A 398 -19.67 -20.75 -11.37
N GLY A 399 -19.49 -19.46 -11.09
CA GLY A 399 -20.34 -18.39 -11.63
C GLY A 399 -21.66 -18.20 -10.89
N LYS A 400 -21.87 -18.90 -9.75
CA LYS A 400 -23.06 -18.71 -8.94
C LYS A 400 -22.99 -17.34 -8.25
N VAL A 401 -24.07 -16.57 -8.37
CA VAL A 401 -24.21 -15.29 -7.66
C VAL A 401 -24.38 -15.54 -6.16
N ILE A 402 -23.43 -15.04 -5.38
CA ILE A 402 -23.45 -15.09 -3.92
C ILE A 402 -24.08 -13.82 -3.34
N ALA A 403 -23.72 -12.67 -3.91
CA ALA A 403 -24.34 -11.39 -3.64
C ALA A 403 -24.69 -10.72 -4.97
N SER A 404 -25.96 -10.42 -5.20
CA SER A 404 -26.39 -9.76 -6.44
C SER A 404 -25.70 -8.42 -6.64
N PRO A 405 -25.32 -8.03 -7.88
CA PRO A 405 -24.77 -6.72 -8.19
C PRO A 405 -25.87 -5.63 -8.15
N ALA A 406 -26.49 -5.46 -7.00
CA ALA A 406 -27.52 -4.47 -6.71
C ALA A 406 -27.13 -3.55 -5.53
N ASN A 407 -25.92 -3.72 -5.02
CA ASN A 407 -25.42 -3.02 -3.84
C ASN A 407 -24.47 -1.89 -4.22
N ASP A 408 -24.47 -0.81 -3.41
CA ASP A 408 -23.55 0.31 -3.61
C ASP A 408 -22.13 -0.06 -3.17
N ARG A 409 -22.03 -0.90 -2.12
CA ARG A 409 -20.77 -1.45 -1.62
C ARG A 409 -20.94 -2.90 -1.19
N VAL A 410 -19.88 -3.67 -1.35
CA VAL A 410 -19.77 -5.05 -0.86
C VAL A 410 -18.39 -5.22 -0.22
N PHE A 411 -18.33 -5.96 0.89
CA PHE A 411 -17.09 -6.19 1.61
C PHE A 411 -17.01 -7.67 1.98
N SER A 412 -15.95 -8.34 1.57
CA SER A 412 -15.68 -9.70 2.02
C SER A 412 -15.21 -9.67 3.48
N ALA A 413 -15.85 -10.44 4.33
CA ALA A 413 -15.42 -10.70 5.71
C ALA A 413 -14.75 -12.08 5.81
N GLY A 414 -13.95 -12.46 4.82
CA GLY A 414 -13.24 -13.73 4.77
C GLY A 414 -14.19 -14.92 4.82
N LYS A 415 -13.92 -15.89 5.68
CA LYS A 415 -14.74 -17.10 5.83
C LYS A 415 -16.15 -16.85 6.38
N LYS A 416 -16.44 -15.68 6.93
CA LYS A 416 -17.71 -15.36 7.61
C LYS A 416 -18.83 -14.91 6.68
N GLY A 417 -18.49 -14.40 5.51
CA GLY A 417 -19.47 -13.98 4.52
C GLY A 417 -19.17 -12.60 3.92
N ILE A 418 -20.23 -11.93 3.51
CA ILE A 418 -20.18 -10.68 2.75
C ILE A 418 -21.10 -9.66 3.42
N LEU A 419 -20.53 -8.50 3.77
CA LEU A 419 -21.28 -7.34 4.17
C LEU A 419 -21.74 -6.58 2.94
N LEU A 420 -23.01 -6.24 2.89
CA LEU A 420 -23.65 -5.49 1.82
C LEU A 420 -24.02 -4.09 2.31
N SER A 421 -23.88 -3.09 1.45
CA SER A 421 -24.43 -1.75 1.69
C SER A 421 -25.26 -1.32 0.48
N LYS A 422 -26.50 -0.88 0.73
CA LYS A 422 -27.44 -0.38 -0.27
C LYS A 422 -28.21 0.79 0.33
N ASP A 423 -28.20 1.94 -0.37
CA ASP A 423 -28.93 3.15 0.04
C ASP A 423 -28.62 3.56 1.51
N GLY A 424 -27.36 3.44 1.93
CA GLY A 424 -26.92 3.73 3.30
C GLY A 424 -27.35 2.71 4.36
N ARG A 425 -27.93 1.59 3.96
CA ARG A 425 -28.31 0.48 4.85
C ARG A 425 -27.40 -0.72 4.64
N TYR A 426 -27.27 -1.53 5.68
CA TYR A 426 -26.37 -2.68 5.73
C TYR A 426 -27.13 -4.00 5.82
N GLY A 427 -26.54 -5.04 5.27
CA GLY A 427 -27.03 -6.41 5.30
C GLY A 427 -25.87 -7.40 5.30
N TRP A 428 -26.17 -8.67 5.51
CA TRP A 428 -25.18 -9.72 5.61
C TRP A 428 -25.63 -10.97 4.83
N VAL A 429 -24.70 -11.51 4.02
CA VAL A 429 -24.89 -12.75 3.25
C VAL A 429 -23.77 -13.71 3.60
N ASN A 430 -24.10 -15.00 3.86
CA ASN A 430 -23.06 -16.01 4.02
C ASN A 430 -22.42 -16.38 2.67
N ARG A 431 -21.40 -17.22 2.71
CA ARG A 431 -20.66 -17.60 1.49
C ARG A 431 -21.46 -18.48 0.53
N GLU A 432 -22.55 -19.09 0.98
CA GLU A 432 -23.47 -19.89 0.17
C GLU A 432 -24.54 -19.05 -0.55
N GLY A 433 -24.58 -17.73 -0.27
CA GLY A 433 -25.55 -16.79 -0.83
C GLY A 433 -26.83 -16.66 -0.03
N THR A 434 -26.88 -17.17 1.20
CA THR A 434 -28.03 -17.02 2.07
C THR A 434 -27.95 -15.70 2.85
N TYR A 435 -29.02 -14.91 2.81
CA TYR A 435 -29.13 -13.70 3.60
C TYR A 435 -29.27 -14.05 5.07
N ILE A 436 -28.27 -13.70 5.88
CA ILE A 436 -28.31 -13.79 7.33
C ILE A 436 -29.02 -12.54 7.90
N ALA A 437 -28.76 -11.38 7.28
CA ALA A 437 -29.46 -10.14 7.58
C ALA A 437 -29.72 -9.36 6.28
N HIS A 438 -30.97 -8.94 6.08
CA HIS A 438 -31.32 -8.11 4.92
C HIS A 438 -30.79 -6.68 5.09
N THR A 439 -30.66 -5.93 3.99
CA THR A 439 -30.19 -4.54 3.96
C THR A 439 -31.21 -3.55 4.53
N ILE A 440 -31.47 -3.66 5.83
CA ILE A 440 -32.44 -2.83 6.58
C ILE A 440 -31.79 -2.08 7.75
N TYR A 441 -30.55 -2.37 8.08
CA TYR A 441 -29.87 -1.83 9.26
C TYR A 441 -29.16 -0.53 8.91
N THR A 442 -29.21 0.48 9.79
CA THR A 442 -28.67 1.82 9.57
C THR A 442 -27.30 2.05 10.16
N GLY A 443 -26.80 1.13 10.97
CA GLY A 443 -25.50 1.20 11.60
C GLY A 443 -24.72 -0.10 11.52
N LEU A 444 -23.40 0.03 11.59
CA LEU A 444 -22.43 -1.06 11.66
C LEU A 444 -21.52 -0.80 12.85
N LEU A 445 -21.44 -1.73 13.77
CA LEU A 445 -20.50 -1.69 14.88
C LEU A 445 -19.49 -2.83 14.66
N PRO A 446 -18.21 -2.54 14.42
CA PRO A 446 -17.16 -3.56 14.42
C PRO A 446 -16.98 -4.06 15.86
N ASP A 447 -16.97 -5.37 16.03
CA ASP A 447 -16.62 -6.02 17.28
C ASP A 447 -15.21 -6.62 17.17
N GLU A 448 -14.43 -6.50 18.26
CA GLU A 448 -13.05 -7.00 18.35
C GLU A 448 -12.99 -8.54 18.27
N GLU A 449 -14.10 -9.24 18.55
CA GLU A 449 -14.21 -10.71 18.49
C GLU A 449 -14.79 -11.25 17.18
N ASP A 450 -14.56 -10.57 16.05
CA ASP A 450 -14.98 -11.11 14.77
C ASP A 450 -16.50 -11.11 14.49
N CYS A 451 -17.30 -10.41 15.23
CA CYS A 451 -18.73 -10.23 14.99
C CYS A 451 -19.01 -8.86 14.36
N VAL A 452 -20.00 -8.80 13.48
CA VAL A 452 -20.55 -7.55 12.97
C VAL A 452 -21.91 -7.35 13.58
N LEU A 453 -22.07 -6.30 14.40
CA LEU A 453 -23.35 -5.92 14.94
C LEU A 453 -24.02 -4.92 13.99
N LEU A 454 -25.23 -5.26 13.55
CA LEU A 454 -26.06 -4.39 12.73
C LEU A 454 -27.06 -3.66 13.61
N ALA A 455 -27.09 -2.32 13.56
CA ALA A 455 -28.06 -1.51 14.27
C ALA A 455 -29.25 -1.14 13.36
N LYS A 456 -30.49 -1.25 13.89
CA LYS A 456 -31.69 -0.81 13.19
C LYS A 456 -31.86 0.69 13.23
#